data_84998e76a34d533e529d9f066b7c7a0c
#
_entry.id   84998e76a34d533e529d9f066b7c7a0c
#
_cell.length_a   1.000
_cell.length_b   1.000
_cell.length_c   1.000
_cell.angle_alpha   90.00
_cell.angle_beta   90.00
_cell.angle_gamma   90.00
#
_symmetry.space_group_name_H-M   'P 1'
#
loop_
_entity.id
_entity.type
_entity.pdbx_description
1 polymer ?
#
loop_
_entity_poly.entity_id
_entity_poly.type
_entity_poly.pdbx_seq_one_letter_code
_entity_poly.pdbx_strand_id
1 'polypeptide(L)'
;MGSIAITTGNFENEVLQSPVPVLLDFWAPWCGPCKMIGPVIDQIAGEYSDQLKVGKINIDEEPALAEKHGIVSIPTLLVYKDGSLAAQKAGAAPKHDIINLFKNLL
;
A
#
# COMPACT_ATOMS: atom_id res chain seq x y z
N MET A 1 5.44 -4.78 -13.60
CA MET A 1 5.78 -5.51 -12.38
C MET A 1 4.59 -5.49 -11.46
N GLY A 2 4.41 -6.51 -10.67
CA GLY A 2 3.32 -6.57 -9.71
C GLY A 2 3.68 -5.90 -8.38
N SER A 3 2.78 -6.04 -7.42
CA SER A 3 3.05 -5.59 -6.06
C SER A 3 4.04 -6.54 -5.38
N ILE A 4 4.67 -6.04 -4.30
CA ILE A 4 5.59 -6.83 -3.51
C ILE A 4 5.04 -7.01 -2.09
N ALA A 5 5.39 -8.11 -1.45
CA ALA A 5 5.02 -8.33 -0.05
C ALA A 5 5.96 -7.49 0.83
N ILE A 6 5.38 -6.69 1.70
CA ILE A 6 6.15 -5.89 2.65
C ILE A 6 6.06 -6.56 4.01
N THR A 7 7.22 -6.73 4.63
CA THR A 7 7.37 -7.37 5.93
C THR A 7 8.14 -6.45 6.87
N THR A 8 8.19 -6.82 8.13
CA THR A 8 9.03 -6.11 9.09
C THR A 8 10.49 -6.10 8.61
N GLY A 9 10.93 -7.19 7.97
CA GLY A 9 12.31 -7.32 7.54
C GLY A 9 12.70 -6.45 6.36
N ASN A 10 11.76 -6.10 5.47
CA ASN A 10 12.08 -5.31 4.28
C ASN A 10 11.45 -3.92 4.28
N PHE A 11 10.71 -3.53 5.32
CA PHE A 11 10.01 -2.25 5.35
C PHE A 11 10.95 -1.07 5.16
N GLU A 12 12.06 -1.06 5.88
CA GLU A 12 13.00 0.05 5.77
C GLU A 12 13.55 0.19 4.35
N ASN A 13 14.06 -0.90 3.79
CA ASN A 13 14.67 -0.85 2.46
C ASN A 13 13.66 -0.57 1.35
N GLU A 14 12.50 -1.22 1.42
CA GLU A 14 11.53 -1.13 0.34
C GLU A 14 10.64 0.09 0.42
N VAL A 15 10.38 0.61 1.62
CA VAL A 15 9.45 1.72 1.82
C VAL A 15 10.20 3.00 2.20
N LEU A 16 10.95 2.99 3.30
CA LEU A 16 11.58 4.20 3.80
C LEU A 16 12.70 4.69 2.91
N GLN A 17 13.42 3.79 2.27
CA GLN A 17 14.55 4.13 1.41
C GLN A 17 14.20 4.09 -0.08
N SER A 18 12.91 3.97 -0.41
CA SER A 18 12.50 3.91 -1.81
C SER A 18 12.76 5.22 -2.53
N PRO A 19 13.36 5.17 -3.73
CA PRO A 19 13.57 6.38 -4.53
C PRO A 19 12.32 6.90 -5.22
N VAL A 20 11.23 6.12 -5.17
CA VAL A 20 9.93 6.49 -5.75
C VAL A 20 8.85 6.41 -4.67
N PRO A 21 7.69 7.07 -4.86
CA PRO A 21 6.59 6.91 -3.91
C PRO A 21 6.16 5.45 -3.79
N VAL A 22 5.66 5.09 -2.62
CA VAL A 22 5.21 3.72 -2.32
C VAL A 22 3.76 3.75 -1.88
N LEU A 23 2.92 2.98 -2.57
CA LEU A 23 1.54 2.74 -2.17
C LEU A 23 1.52 1.45 -1.38
N LEU A 24 1.01 1.50 -0.14
CA LEU A 24 0.91 0.35 0.74
C LEU A 24 -0.55 -0.03 0.93
N ASP A 25 -0.84 -1.32 0.81
CA ASP A 25 -2.18 -1.90 1.01
C ASP A 25 -2.12 -2.84 2.22
N PHE A 26 -2.71 -2.41 3.33
CA PHE A 26 -2.88 -3.25 4.52
C PHE A 26 -4.13 -4.10 4.34
N TRP A 27 -3.98 -5.42 4.33
CA TRP A 27 -5.05 -6.34 3.98
C TRP A 27 -4.98 -7.63 4.81
N ALA A 28 -6.02 -8.47 4.68
CA ALA A 28 -6.02 -9.80 5.26
C ALA A 28 -6.76 -10.75 4.32
N PRO A 29 -6.41 -12.06 4.33
CA PRO A 29 -7.05 -13.03 3.43
C PRO A 29 -8.55 -13.20 3.66
N TRP A 30 -9.03 -12.93 4.87
CA TRP A 30 -10.44 -13.09 5.23
C TRP A 30 -11.27 -11.83 4.97
N CYS A 31 -10.68 -10.78 4.48
CA CYS A 31 -11.32 -9.48 4.33
C CYS A 31 -11.94 -9.37 2.92
N GLY A 32 -13.27 -9.34 2.85
CA GLY A 32 -13.99 -9.21 1.58
C GLY A 32 -13.64 -7.95 0.78
N PRO A 33 -13.76 -6.75 1.40
CA PRO A 33 -13.39 -5.50 0.70
C PRO A 33 -11.94 -5.48 0.23
N CYS A 34 -11.02 -6.11 0.97
CA CYS A 34 -9.62 -6.21 0.55
C CYS A 34 -9.50 -7.00 -0.75
N LYS A 35 -10.27 -8.10 -0.86
CA LYS A 35 -10.26 -8.92 -2.06
C LYS A 35 -10.83 -8.20 -3.26
N MET A 36 -11.77 -7.28 -3.04
CA MET A 36 -12.35 -6.49 -4.12
C MET A 36 -11.35 -5.52 -4.73
N ILE A 37 -10.53 -4.88 -3.92
CA ILE A 37 -9.57 -3.91 -4.45
C ILE A 37 -8.23 -4.53 -4.82
N GLY A 38 -7.96 -5.77 -4.42
CA GLY A 38 -6.70 -6.45 -4.73
C GLY A 38 -6.33 -6.38 -6.21
N PRO A 39 -7.22 -6.80 -7.12
CA PRO A 39 -6.95 -6.72 -8.56
C PRO A 39 -6.72 -5.28 -9.05
N VAL A 40 -7.40 -4.29 -8.47
CA VAL A 40 -7.22 -2.89 -8.82
C VAL A 40 -5.83 -2.42 -8.40
N ILE A 41 -5.41 -2.79 -7.19
CA ILE A 41 -4.06 -2.48 -6.71
C ILE A 41 -3.01 -3.11 -7.64
N ASP A 42 -3.23 -4.34 -8.08
CA ASP A 42 -2.30 -5.00 -9.01
C ASP A 42 -2.28 -4.32 -10.37
N GLN A 43 -3.42 -3.82 -10.87
CA GLN A 43 -3.46 -3.04 -12.10
C GLN A 43 -2.64 -1.76 -11.96
N ILE A 44 -2.78 -1.06 -10.85
CA ILE A 44 -2.03 0.17 -10.57
C ILE A 44 -0.54 -0.15 -10.54
N ALA A 45 -0.16 -1.24 -9.89
CA ALA A 45 1.25 -1.65 -9.82
C ALA A 45 1.86 -1.84 -11.22
N GLY A 46 1.11 -2.42 -12.14
CA GLY A 46 1.57 -2.61 -13.52
C GLY A 46 1.60 -1.31 -14.31
N GLU A 47 0.56 -0.49 -14.18
CA GLU A 47 0.43 0.74 -14.96
C GLU A 47 1.45 1.81 -14.57
N TYR A 48 1.85 1.84 -13.30
CA TYR A 48 2.74 2.87 -12.76
C TYR A 48 4.11 2.32 -12.37
N SER A 49 4.50 1.17 -12.92
CA SER A 49 5.70 0.44 -12.47
C SER A 49 7.00 1.24 -12.54
N ASP A 50 7.11 2.24 -13.44
CA ASP A 50 8.31 3.08 -13.54
C ASP A 50 8.32 4.22 -12.52
N GLN A 51 7.19 4.54 -11.91
CA GLN A 51 7.01 5.76 -11.12
C GLN A 51 6.59 5.49 -9.70
N LEU A 52 6.06 4.31 -9.42
CA LEU A 52 5.44 3.97 -8.14
C LEU A 52 5.79 2.54 -7.76
N LYS A 53 6.14 2.34 -6.52
CA LYS A 53 6.25 1.01 -5.94
C LYS A 53 4.94 0.69 -5.23
N VAL A 54 4.46 -0.54 -5.36
CA VAL A 54 3.24 -0.99 -4.68
C VAL A 54 3.59 -2.14 -3.76
N GLY A 55 3.29 -2.00 -2.48
CA GLY A 55 3.53 -3.03 -1.49
C GLY A 55 2.24 -3.47 -0.82
N LYS A 56 2.16 -4.75 -0.46
CA LYS A 56 1.04 -5.30 0.29
C LYS A 56 1.52 -5.82 1.63
N ILE A 57 0.79 -5.47 2.69
CA ILE A 57 1.10 -5.89 4.06
C ILE A 57 -0.06 -6.72 4.57
N ASN A 58 0.19 -8.02 4.75
CA ASN A 58 -0.79 -8.94 5.34
C ASN A 58 -0.75 -8.76 6.85
N ILE A 59 -1.82 -8.22 7.44
CA ILE A 59 -1.82 -7.89 8.88
C ILE A 59 -1.79 -9.12 9.76
N ASP A 60 -2.18 -10.28 9.25
CA ASP A 60 -2.10 -11.54 10.02
C ASP A 60 -0.64 -11.98 10.17
N GLU A 61 0.17 -11.74 9.14
CA GLU A 61 1.59 -12.10 9.14
C GLU A 61 2.47 -11.01 9.73
N GLU A 62 2.04 -9.74 9.63
CA GLU A 62 2.82 -8.58 10.06
C GLU A 62 2.05 -7.72 11.05
N PRO A 63 1.64 -8.28 12.20
CA PRO A 63 0.84 -7.50 13.16
C PRO A 63 1.59 -6.29 13.74
N ALA A 64 2.91 -6.37 13.84
CA ALA A 64 3.72 -5.25 14.35
C ALA A 64 3.66 -4.04 13.42
N LEU A 65 3.66 -4.27 12.09
CA LEU A 65 3.53 -3.17 11.12
C LEU A 65 2.15 -2.54 11.19
N ALA A 66 1.10 -3.35 11.33
CA ALA A 66 -0.26 -2.84 11.47
C ALA A 66 -0.39 -1.98 12.73
N GLU A 67 0.15 -2.46 13.86
CA GLU A 67 0.10 -1.73 15.12
C GLU A 67 0.89 -0.42 15.02
N LYS A 68 2.09 -0.47 14.47
CA LYS A 68 2.94 0.72 14.32
C LYS A 68 2.25 1.81 13.50
N HIS A 69 1.45 1.43 12.51
CA HIS A 69 0.75 2.39 11.66
C HIS A 69 -0.66 2.73 12.14
N GLY A 70 -1.06 2.19 13.30
CA GLY A 70 -2.38 2.48 13.87
C GLY A 70 -3.53 1.98 13.01
N ILE A 71 -3.35 0.83 12.34
CA ILE A 71 -4.37 0.29 11.45
C ILE A 71 -5.51 -0.28 12.29
N VAL A 72 -6.71 0.30 12.17
CA VAL A 72 -7.91 -0.14 12.91
C VAL A 72 -8.94 -0.79 12.01
N SER A 73 -8.84 -0.60 10.72
CA SER A 73 -9.75 -1.23 9.75
C SER A 73 -8.98 -1.56 8.48
N ILE A 74 -9.47 -2.52 7.72
CA ILE A 74 -8.86 -2.92 6.46
C ILE A 74 -9.92 -3.00 5.37
N PRO A 75 -9.56 -2.70 4.12
CA PRO A 75 -8.23 -2.27 3.71
C PRO A 75 -7.92 -0.85 4.17
N THR A 76 -6.67 -0.56 4.40
CA THR A 76 -6.18 0.81 4.59
C THR A 76 -5.02 1.02 3.64
N LEU A 77 -5.09 2.11 2.89
CA LEU A 77 -4.06 2.47 1.91
C LEU A 77 -3.24 3.62 2.45
N LEU A 78 -1.93 3.48 2.39
CA LEU A 78 -0.99 4.52 2.77
C LEU A 78 -0.09 4.83 1.59
N VAL A 79 0.35 6.09 1.47
CA VAL A 79 1.38 6.48 0.51
C VAL A 79 2.55 7.08 1.25
N TYR A 80 3.73 6.52 1.02
CA TYR A 80 4.98 7.06 1.51
C TYR A 80 5.72 7.75 0.37
N LYS A 81 6.35 8.88 0.68
CA LYS A 81 7.24 9.56 -0.26
C LYS A 81 8.45 10.06 0.50
N ASP A 82 9.65 9.76 -0.01
CA ASP A 82 10.91 10.20 0.59
C ASP A 82 11.02 9.81 2.07
N GLY A 83 10.52 8.62 2.40
CA GLY A 83 10.60 8.07 3.76
C GLY A 83 9.53 8.59 4.73
N SER A 84 8.56 9.37 4.26
CA SER A 84 7.52 9.95 5.12
C SER A 84 6.12 9.62 4.62
N LEU A 85 5.19 9.46 5.55
CA LEU A 85 3.79 9.22 5.22
C LEU A 85 3.22 10.48 4.57
N ALA A 86 2.72 10.36 3.35
CA ALA A 86 2.21 11.50 2.57
C ALA A 86 0.69 11.49 2.42
N ALA A 87 0.04 10.32 2.43
CA ALA A 87 -1.41 10.22 2.26
C ALA A 87 -1.92 8.93 2.87
N GLN A 88 -3.21 8.89 3.22
CA GLN A 88 -3.83 7.68 3.71
C GLN A 88 -5.32 7.67 3.41
N LYS A 89 -5.89 6.47 3.31
CA LYS A 89 -7.32 6.29 3.09
C LYS A 89 -7.74 4.95 3.67
N ALA A 90 -8.74 4.97 4.56
CA ALA A 90 -9.32 3.76 5.11
C ALA A 90 -10.50 3.33 4.23
N GLY A 91 -10.65 2.01 4.05
CA GLY A 91 -11.75 1.42 3.31
C GLY A 91 -11.47 1.23 1.83
N ALA A 92 -12.30 0.43 1.18
CA ALA A 92 -12.21 0.21 -0.26
C ALA A 92 -12.64 1.46 -1.01
N ALA A 93 -12.06 1.68 -2.19
CA ALA A 93 -12.34 2.86 -3.00
C ALA A 93 -12.23 2.51 -4.48
N PRO A 94 -12.90 3.27 -5.36
CA PRO A 94 -12.72 3.11 -6.80
C PRO A 94 -11.28 3.41 -7.22
N LYS A 95 -10.89 2.86 -8.36
CA LYS A 95 -9.51 2.98 -8.86
C LYS A 95 -9.03 4.42 -8.93
N HIS A 96 -9.87 5.34 -9.47
CA HIS A 96 -9.44 6.72 -9.63
C HIS A 96 -9.22 7.43 -8.28
N ASP A 97 -9.95 7.04 -7.25
CA ASP A 97 -9.74 7.58 -5.90
C ASP A 97 -8.41 7.12 -5.33
N ILE A 98 -8.04 5.86 -5.61
CA ILE A 98 -6.75 5.33 -5.17
C ILE A 98 -5.61 6.05 -5.90
N ILE A 99 -5.75 6.23 -7.21
CA ILE A 99 -4.75 6.96 -8.00
C ILE A 99 -4.60 8.40 -7.48
N ASN A 100 -5.70 9.02 -7.09
CA ASN A 100 -5.66 10.40 -6.56
C ASN A 100 -4.85 10.52 -5.27
N LEU A 101 -4.64 9.42 -4.53
CA LEU A 101 -3.80 9.47 -3.33
C LEU A 101 -2.34 9.78 -3.65
N PHE A 102 -1.86 9.35 -4.81
CA PHE A 102 -0.42 9.43 -5.09
C PHE A 102 -0.05 10.21 -6.35
N LYS A 103 -1.00 10.50 -7.24
CA LYS A 103 -0.64 11.04 -8.56
C LYS A 103 0.10 12.38 -8.49
N ASN A 104 -0.20 13.21 -7.50
CA ASN A 104 0.48 14.49 -7.31
C ASN A 104 1.85 14.34 -6.66
N LEU A 105 2.22 13.14 -6.26
CA LEU A 105 3.50 12.84 -5.62
C LEU A 105 4.49 12.19 -6.59
N LEU A 106 4.05 11.87 -7.80
CA LEU A 106 4.91 11.21 -8.79
C LEU A 106 5.95 12.15 -9.40
#